data_b3c442e343b591d8cdd600c25a093b74
#
_entry.id   b3c442e343b591d8cdd600c25a093b74
#
_cell.length_a   1.000
_cell.length_b   1.000
_cell.length_c   1.000
_cell.angle_alpha   90.00
_cell.angle_beta   90.00
_cell.angle_gamma   90.00
#
_symmetry.space_group_name_H-M   'P 1'
#
loop_
_entity.id
_entity.type
_entity.pdbx_description
1 polymer ?
#
loop_
_entity_poly.entity_id
_entity_poly.type
_entity_poly.pdbx_seq_one_letter_code
_entity_poly.pdbx_strand_id
1 'polypeptide(L)'
;MKVQKKSALQALVIATTIGLLVAQTGVAQAAKKSITCYKGTSTKKVTTAKCPTGWSTKKPTVVKPAPGTPSAKTVAINGNYTGTVSLLWGDTYVQVTSVKATGTGTVADLGEFVGSGAAAPASQCDTFDGAATLGTGADTIKVAFDSSAKGCAEDDSAPTKITFSGNAVIKSGTGKYAGASGTFKVSGSFSIKTISAGSKESTPFTMSAAGNITLK
;
A
#
# COMPACT_ATOMS: atom_id res chain seq x y z
N MET A 1 35.72 -0.88 25.72
CA MET A 1 35.75 0.47 25.13
C MET A 1 34.41 1.16 25.43
N LYS A 2 34.44 2.17 26.32
CA LYS A 2 33.27 2.96 26.71
C LYS A 2 33.07 4.08 25.71
N VAL A 3 31.85 4.23 25.19
CA VAL A 3 31.45 5.41 24.40
C VAL A 3 30.36 6.16 25.14
N GLN A 4 30.65 7.42 25.45
CA GLN A 4 29.87 8.34 26.27
C GLN A 4 28.65 8.88 25.50
N LYS A 5 27.55 9.01 26.25
CA LYS A 5 26.39 9.84 25.94
C LYS A 5 26.76 11.32 26.09
N LYS A 6 26.44 12.15 25.12
CA LYS A 6 26.40 13.62 25.29
C LYS A 6 24.95 14.09 25.19
N SER A 7 24.42 14.54 26.32
CA SER A 7 23.19 15.31 26.44
C SER A 7 23.53 16.79 26.17
N ALA A 8 22.74 17.41 25.29
CA ALA A 8 22.76 18.88 25.11
C ALA A 8 21.44 19.45 25.66
N LEU A 9 21.55 20.09 26.82
CA LEU A 9 20.52 21.00 27.36
C LEU A 9 20.60 22.31 26.56
N GLN A 10 19.50 22.80 26.04
CA GLN A 10 19.38 24.19 25.58
C GLN A 10 18.43 24.95 26.49
N ALA A 11 18.98 26.03 27.03
CA ALA A 11 18.36 26.92 27.98
C ALA A 11 17.34 27.85 27.32
N LEU A 12 16.22 28.01 28.04
CA LEU A 12 15.15 28.96 27.76
C LEU A 12 15.54 30.35 28.30
N VAL A 13 15.64 31.35 27.44
CA VAL A 13 15.83 32.75 27.86
C VAL A 13 14.47 33.45 27.81
N ILE A 14 13.97 33.80 28.99
CA ILE A 14 12.78 34.65 29.15
C ILE A 14 13.24 36.10 29.23
N ALA A 15 12.86 36.90 28.26
CA ALA A 15 13.04 38.34 28.28
C ALA A 15 11.73 39.03 28.73
N THR A 16 11.70 39.49 29.95
CA THR A 16 10.65 40.37 30.50
C THR A 16 10.94 41.82 30.12
N THR A 17 10.12 42.41 29.27
CA THR A 17 10.08 43.85 29.01
C THR A 17 8.93 44.51 29.77
N ILE A 18 9.26 45.30 30.75
CA ILE A 18 8.35 46.16 31.49
C ILE A 18 8.15 47.42 30.63
N GLY A 19 6.98 47.60 30.08
CA GLY A 19 6.59 48.79 29.28
C GLY A 19 5.63 49.71 30.07
N LEU A 20 6.03 50.95 30.21
CA LEU A 20 5.43 52.06 30.94
C LEU A 20 3.99 52.37 30.53
N LEU A 21 3.07 52.42 31.49
CA LEU A 21 1.69 52.93 31.29
C LEU A 21 1.73 54.44 31.19
N VAL A 22 1.42 54.99 30.02
CA VAL A 22 1.04 56.38 29.86
C VAL A 22 -0.50 56.43 29.77
N ALA A 23 -1.14 56.92 30.81
CA ALA A 23 -2.55 57.20 30.85
C ALA A 23 -2.88 58.40 29.98
N GLN A 24 -3.42 58.18 28.79
CA GLN A 24 -4.07 59.24 28.00
C GLN A 24 -5.59 59.18 28.27
N THR A 25 -6.13 60.22 28.91
CA THR A 25 -7.55 60.50 29.03
C THR A 25 -8.11 61.03 27.70
N GLY A 26 -8.37 60.08 26.77
CA GLY A 26 -9.09 60.37 25.53
C GLY A 26 -10.56 60.18 25.75
N VAL A 27 -11.37 61.24 25.50
CA VAL A 27 -12.85 61.18 25.43
C VAL A 27 -13.28 60.03 24.52
N ALA A 28 -13.90 59.03 25.09
CA ALA A 28 -14.39 57.85 24.37
C ALA A 28 -15.56 58.27 23.45
N GLN A 29 -15.27 58.56 22.20
CA GLN A 29 -16.31 58.61 21.17
C GLN A 29 -16.86 57.23 21.01
N ALA A 30 -18.13 57.00 21.39
CA ALA A 30 -18.81 55.74 21.25
C ALA A 30 -18.78 55.31 19.76
N ALA A 31 -17.88 54.40 19.42
CA ALA A 31 -17.80 53.85 18.09
C ALA A 31 -19.14 53.16 17.75
N LYS A 32 -19.82 53.66 16.71
CA LYS A 32 -21.06 53.06 16.20
C LYS A 32 -20.76 51.62 15.82
N LYS A 33 -21.33 50.65 16.59
CA LYS A 33 -21.15 49.23 16.28
C LYS A 33 -21.75 48.94 14.90
N SER A 34 -20.93 48.46 13.98
CA SER A 34 -21.37 47.97 12.67
C SER A 34 -21.44 46.46 12.68
N ILE A 35 -22.45 45.88 12.04
CA ILE A 35 -22.61 44.44 11.83
C ILE A 35 -22.35 44.14 10.33
N THR A 36 -21.77 42.97 10.05
CA THR A 36 -21.57 42.49 8.68
C THR A 36 -22.70 41.55 8.33
N CYS A 37 -23.36 41.82 7.23
CA CYS A 37 -24.46 41.02 6.69
C CYS A 37 -24.01 40.29 5.43
N TYR A 38 -24.48 39.08 5.22
CA TYR A 38 -24.14 38.19 4.12
C TYR A 38 -25.37 37.81 3.30
N LYS A 39 -25.24 37.77 1.97
CA LYS A 39 -26.25 37.23 1.04
C LYS A 39 -25.50 36.49 -0.08
N GLY A 40 -25.46 35.14 -0.02
CA GLY A 40 -24.59 34.37 -0.88
C GLY A 40 -23.13 34.78 -0.70
N THR A 41 -22.43 35.10 -1.76
CA THR A 41 -21.02 35.57 -1.75
C THR A 41 -20.87 37.05 -1.42
N SER A 42 -21.96 37.81 -1.37
CA SER A 42 -21.94 39.26 -1.14
C SER A 42 -21.92 39.59 0.34
N THR A 43 -21.16 40.64 0.70
CA THR A 43 -21.09 41.14 2.08
C THR A 43 -21.42 42.63 2.11
N LYS A 44 -22.12 43.10 3.16
CA LYS A 44 -22.45 44.50 3.41
C LYS A 44 -22.31 44.82 4.89
N LYS A 45 -21.61 45.92 5.22
CA LYS A 45 -21.56 46.45 6.59
C LYS A 45 -22.70 47.43 6.80
N VAL A 46 -23.43 47.28 7.88
CA VAL A 46 -24.50 48.20 8.24
C VAL A 46 -24.33 48.65 9.69
N THR A 47 -24.73 49.86 9.99
CA THR A 47 -24.67 50.47 11.34
C THR A 47 -26.00 50.27 12.14
N THR A 48 -26.91 49.51 11.58
CA THR A 48 -28.18 49.10 12.22
C THR A 48 -28.04 47.82 12.98
N ALA A 49 -28.86 47.60 14.04
CA ALA A 49 -28.80 46.40 14.85
C ALA A 49 -29.26 45.10 14.14
N LYS A 50 -29.84 45.22 12.95
CA LYS A 50 -30.32 44.06 12.16
C LYS A 50 -29.94 44.19 10.71
N CYS A 51 -29.71 43.06 10.04
CA CYS A 51 -29.50 43.02 8.60
C CYS A 51 -30.77 43.35 7.82
N PRO A 52 -30.65 43.96 6.62
CA PRO A 52 -31.78 44.17 5.71
C PRO A 52 -32.46 42.85 5.35
N THR A 53 -33.72 42.90 4.93
CA THR A 53 -34.48 41.73 4.48
C THR A 53 -33.70 40.93 3.41
N GLY A 54 -33.58 39.63 3.60
CA GLY A 54 -32.84 38.72 2.71
C GLY A 54 -31.33 38.66 2.98
N TRP A 55 -30.84 39.34 4.05
CA TRP A 55 -29.43 39.24 4.49
C TRP A 55 -29.35 38.61 5.88
N SER A 56 -28.27 37.86 6.15
CA SER A 56 -28.04 37.15 7.41
C SER A 56 -26.72 37.60 8.07
N THR A 57 -26.69 37.65 9.40
CA THR A 57 -25.44 37.82 10.14
C THR A 57 -24.55 36.58 10.13
N LYS A 58 -25.09 35.40 9.73
CA LYS A 58 -24.30 34.18 9.60
C LYS A 58 -23.57 34.19 8.27
N LYS A 59 -22.22 34.09 8.32
CA LYS A 59 -21.40 33.91 7.14
C LYS A 59 -21.79 32.60 6.45
N PRO A 60 -22.08 32.58 5.13
CA PRO A 60 -22.30 31.34 4.42
C PRO A 60 -21.11 30.41 4.59
N THR A 61 -21.31 29.20 5.05
CA THR A 61 -20.30 28.17 5.04
C THR A 61 -20.12 27.76 3.57
N VAL A 62 -19.03 28.17 2.95
CA VAL A 62 -18.63 27.59 1.68
C VAL A 62 -18.28 26.15 1.99
N VAL A 63 -19.17 25.23 1.71
CA VAL A 63 -18.85 23.80 1.71
C VAL A 63 -17.88 23.64 0.56
N LYS A 64 -16.58 23.58 0.89
CA LYS A 64 -15.56 23.16 -0.08
C LYS A 64 -16.01 21.80 -0.57
N PRO A 65 -16.18 21.57 -1.89
CA PRO A 65 -16.48 20.24 -2.39
C PRO A 65 -15.46 19.27 -1.76
N ALA A 66 -15.94 18.20 -1.18
CA ALA A 66 -15.06 17.14 -0.69
C ALA A 66 -14.13 16.77 -1.86
N PRO A 67 -12.82 16.61 -1.63
CA PRO A 67 -11.94 16.12 -2.66
C PRO A 67 -12.61 14.89 -3.25
N GLY A 68 -12.89 14.90 -4.57
CA GLY A 68 -13.57 13.79 -5.23
C GLY A 68 -12.83 12.51 -4.86
N THR A 69 -13.55 11.51 -4.36
CA THR A 69 -12.98 10.20 -4.10
C THR A 69 -12.27 9.76 -5.39
N PRO A 70 -10.98 9.40 -5.37
CA PRO A 70 -10.30 8.97 -6.57
C PRO A 70 -11.14 7.88 -7.24
N SER A 71 -11.49 8.07 -8.51
CA SER A 71 -12.25 7.08 -9.24
C SER A 71 -11.40 5.82 -9.36
N ALA A 72 -11.91 4.71 -8.85
CA ALA A 72 -11.23 3.42 -8.93
C ALA A 72 -11.03 3.06 -10.41
N LYS A 73 -9.77 2.75 -10.78
CA LYS A 73 -9.39 2.37 -12.15
C LYS A 73 -9.09 0.89 -12.21
N THR A 74 -9.79 0.16 -13.08
CA THR A 74 -9.46 -1.23 -13.35
C THR A 74 -8.31 -1.30 -14.37
N VAL A 75 -7.30 -2.11 -14.07
CA VAL A 75 -6.09 -2.30 -14.89
C VAL A 75 -5.84 -3.80 -15.05
N ALA A 76 -5.51 -4.22 -16.27
CA ALA A 76 -5.15 -5.61 -16.54
C ALA A 76 -3.75 -5.91 -16.01
N ILE A 77 -3.57 -7.04 -15.32
CA ILE A 77 -2.28 -7.68 -15.09
C ILE A 77 -2.09 -8.74 -16.16
N ASN A 78 -0.97 -8.69 -16.86
CA ASN A 78 -0.54 -9.74 -17.77
C ASN A 78 1.00 -9.72 -17.77
N GLY A 79 1.61 -10.75 -17.25
CA GLY A 79 3.07 -10.82 -17.13
C GLY A 79 3.61 -12.23 -17.24
N ASN A 80 4.81 -12.34 -17.77
CA ASN A 80 5.59 -13.59 -17.81
C ASN A 80 6.90 -13.36 -17.06
N TYR A 81 7.24 -14.29 -16.19
CA TYR A 81 8.40 -14.22 -15.32
C TYR A 81 9.25 -15.47 -15.45
N THR A 82 10.56 -15.29 -15.42
CA THR A 82 11.54 -16.37 -15.36
C THR A 82 12.53 -16.10 -14.24
N GLY A 83 13.02 -17.15 -13.61
CA GLY A 83 13.95 -16.99 -12.50
C GLY A 83 14.30 -18.30 -11.85
N THR A 84 14.48 -18.28 -10.55
CA THR A 84 14.92 -19.41 -9.74
C THR A 84 14.01 -19.59 -8.54
N VAL A 85 13.64 -20.83 -8.25
CA VAL A 85 13.02 -21.27 -7.02
C VAL A 85 14.02 -22.07 -6.19
N SER A 86 14.07 -21.79 -4.88
CA SER A 86 14.87 -22.53 -3.90
C SER A 86 13.96 -23.30 -2.97
N LEU A 87 14.24 -24.58 -2.80
CA LEU A 87 13.43 -25.54 -2.06
C LEU A 87 14.22 -26.12 -0.91
N LEU A 88 13.50 -26.44 0.16
CA LEU A 88 13.95 -27.26 1.29
C LEU A 88 12.92 -28.37 1.50
N TRP A 89 13.34 -29.61 1.39
CA TRP A 89 12.50 -30.80 1.62
C TRP A 89 12.50 -31.17 3.11
N GLY A 90 11.33 -31.27 3.71
CA GLY A 90 11.10 -31.89 5.02
C GLY A 90 10.59 -33.33 4.88
N ASP A 91 10.30 -33.99 5.99
CA ASP A 91 9.76 -35.35 5.98
C ASP A 91 8.33 -35.40 5.41
N THR A 92 7.52 -34.37 5.65
CA THR A 92 6.09 -34.30 5.29
C THR A 92 5.70 -33.02 4.59
N TYR A 93 6.67 -32.23 4.15
CA TYR A 93 6.41 -30.94 3.47
C TYR A 93 7.56 -30.55 2.56
N VAL A 94 7.28 -29.68 1.62
CA VAL A 94 8.28 -28.94 0.87
C VAL A 94 8.13 -27.45 1.14
N GLN A 95 9.20 -26.80 1.50
CA GLN A 95 9.24 -25.35 1.71
C GLN A 95 9.91 -24.68 0.50
N VAL A 96 9.20 -23.75 -0.12
CA VAL A 96 9.75 -22.80 -1.05
C VAL A 96 10.38 -21.67 -0.23
N THR A 97 11.70 -21.75 -0.04
CA THR A 97 12.43 -20.80 0.81
C THR A 97 12.62 -19.45 0.14
N SER A 98 12.74 -19.44 -1.17
CA SER A 98 12.72 -18.21 -1.97
C SER A 98 12.32 -18.48 -3.42
N VAL A 99 11.62 -17.53 -4.00
CA VAL A 99 11.45 -17.39 -5.45
C VAL A 99 12.01 -16.03 -5.83
N LYS A 100 12.84 -15.97 -6.85
CA LYS A 100 13.35 -14.73 -7.45
C LYS A 100 13.16 -14.82 -8.95
N ALA A 101 12.37 -13.96 -9.51
CA ALA A 101 12.10 -13.94 -10.94
C ALA A 101 12.06 -12.49 -11.46
N THR A 102 12.41 -12.35 -12.70
CA THR A 102 12.29 -11.10 -13.46
C THR A 102 11.42 -11.38 -14.68
N GLY A 103 10.73 -10.37 -15.17
CA GLY A 103 9.85 -10.55 -16.32
C GLY A 103 9.29 -9.25 -16.85
N THR A 104 8.46 -9.41 -17.85
CA THR A 104 7.72 -8.32 -18.48
C THR A 104 6.28 -8.41 -18.05
N GLY A 105 5.75 -7.35 -17.46
CA GLY A 105 4.35 -7.23 -17.11
C GLY A 105 3.72 -6.03 -17.81
N THR A 106 2.45 -6.14 -18.19
CA THR A 106 1.71 -5.03 -18.81
C THR A 106 1.24 -4.00 -17.80
N VAL A 107 1.22 -4.33 -16.52
CA VAL A 107 0.98 -3.34 -15.47
C VAL A 107 2.32 -2.79 -15.05
N ALA A 108 2.72 -1.77 -15.80
CA ALA A 108 3.72 -0.80 -15.45
C ALA A 108 4.80 -1.30 -14.46
N ASP A 109 5.81 -1.97 -15.00
CA ASP A 109 7.09 -2.20 -14.31
C ASP A 109 7.06 -3.12 -13.06
N LEU A 110 6.07 -3.99 -12.92
CA LEU A 110 6.10 -5.07 -11.93
C LEU A 110 7.02 -6.21 -12.41
N GLY A 111 8.23 -5.85 -12.82
CA GLY A 111 9.17 -6.77 -13.45
C GLY A 111 9.89 -7.72 -12.51
N GLU A 112 9.84 -7.51 -11.20
CA GLU A 112 10.40 -8.43 -10.21
C GLU A 112 9.30 -9.15 -9.43
N PHE A 113 9.58 -10.42 -9.15
CA PHE A 113 8.77 -11.27 -8.29
C PHE A 113 9.66 -11.94 -7.25
N VAL A 114 9.33 -11.74 -5.99
CA VAL A 114 10.00 -12.39 -4.85
C VAL A 114 8.94 -13.03 -3.97
N GLY A 115 9.11 -14.30 -3.66
CA GLY A 115 8.12 -15.04 -2.88
C GLY A 115 8.68 -16.20 -2.09
N SER A 116 7.82 -16.78 -1.27
CA SER A 116 8.05 -18.00 -0.51
C SER A 116 6.72 -18.69 -0.23
N GLY A 117 6.77 -19.95 0.17
CA GLY A 117 5.58 -20.73 0.46
C GLY A 117 5.90 -22.12 0.96
N ALA A 118 4.87 -22.93 1.17
CA ALA A 118 5.01 -24.33 1.56
C ALA A 118 3.85 -25.16 1.02
N ALA A 119 4.12 -26.43 0.79
CA ALA A 119 3.10 -27.44 0.46
C ALA A 119 3.37 -28.71 1.27
N ALA A 120 2.32 -29.44 1.61
CA ALA A 120 2.44 -30.78 2.15
C ALA A 120 2.39 -31.78 0.99
N PRO A 121 3.47 -32.52 0.67
CA PRO A 121 3.46 -33.50 -0.41
C PRO A 121 2.66 -34.75 0.04
N ALA A 122 1.40 -34.76 -0.28
CA ALA A 122 0.48 -35.88 0.11
C ALA A 122 -0.07 -36.63 -1.11
N SER A 123 0.00 -36.04 -2.31
CA SER A 123 -0.52 -36.60 -3.57
C SER A 123 0.19 -35.98 -4.76
N GLN A 124 -0.21 -36.40 -5.97
CA GLN A 124 0.30 -35.77 -7.20
C GLN A 124 -0.05 -34.29 -7.33
N CYS A 125 -1.13 -33.85 -6.66
CA CYS A 125 -1.55 -32.45 -6.65
C CYS A 125 -1.82 -32.00 -5.23
N ASP A 126 -0.95 -31.20 -4.67
CA ASP A 126 -1.06 -30.67 -3.32
C ASP A 126 -1.45 -29.20 -3.31
N THR A 127 -2.24 -28.82 -2.32
CA THR A 127 -2.47 -27.39 -2.05
C THR A 127 -1.21 -26.77 -1.47
N PHE A 128 -0.94 -25.54 -1.83
CA PHE A 128 0.15 -24.77 -1.23
C PHE A 128 -0.34 -23.41 -0.76
N ASP A 129 0.32 -22.90 0.24
CA ASP A 129 0.23 -21.49 0.62
C ASP A 129 1.51 -20.74 0.19
N GLY A 130 1.40 -19.44 0.10
CA GLY A 130 2.54 -18.64 -0.25
C GLY A 130 2.19 -17.17 -0.35
N ALA A 131 3.22 -16.36 -0.25
CA ALA A 131 3.13 -14.93 -0.39
C ALA A 131 4.26 -14.41 -1.29
N ALA A 132 3.97 -13.32 -2.00
CA ALA A 132 4.94 -12.72 -2.90
C ALA A 132 4.81 -11.21 -2.93
N THR A 133 5.88 -10.58 -3.40
CA THR A 133 5.92 -9.17 -3.74
C THR A 133 6.28 -9.03 -5.21
N LEU A 134 5.47 -8.30 -5.96
CA LEU A 134 5.73 -7.91 -7.34
C LEU A 134 6.16 -6.44 -7.36
N GLY A 135 7.15 -6.13 -8.20
CA GLY A 135 7.72 -4.79 -8.33
C GLY A 135 8.88 -4.53 -7.37
N THR A 136 9.52 -3.38 -7.52
CA THR A 136 10.72 -2.97 -6.77
C THR A 136 10.58 -1.57 -6.20
N GLY A 137 11.42 -1.27 -5.22
CA GLY A 137 11.52 0.07 -4.64
C GLY A 137 10.23 0.50 -3.96
N ALA A 138 9.75 1.70 -4.31
CA ALA A 138 8.56 2.29 -3.71
C ALA A 138 7.24 1.73 -4.29
N ASP A 139 7.25 1.14 -5.46
CA ASP A 139 6.07 0.75 -6.24
C ASP A 139 5.91 -0.76 -6.25
N THR A 140 5.25 -1.32 -5.25
CA THR A 140 5.08 -2.77 -5.10
C THR A 140 3.65 -3.19 -4.84
N ILE A 141 3.33 -4.44 -5.19
CA ILE A 141 2.09 -5.13 -4.80
C ILE A 141 2.47 -6.38 -4.00
N LYS A 142 1.90 -6.53 -2.82
CA LYS A 142 2.00 -7.75 -2.01
C LYS A 142 0.78 -8.62 -2.24
N VAL A 143 1.02 -9.89 -2.48
CA VAL A 143 -0.03 -10.89 -2.72
C VAL A 143 0.14 -12.10 -1.80
N ALA A 144 -0.95 -12.82 -1.60
CA ALA A 144 -0.94 -14.16 -1.03
C ALA A 144 -1.84 -15.06 -1.87
N PHE A 145 -1.48 -16.33 -1.99
CA PHE A 145 -2.33 -17.32 -2.66
C PHE A 145 -3.56 -17.62 -1.81
N ASP A 146 -4.67 -17.91 -2.46
CA ASP A 146 -5.87 -18.44 -1.81
C ASP A 146 -5.86 -19.98 -1.80
N SER A 147 -6.88 -20.58 -1.22
CA SER A 147 -7.03 -22.03 -1.10
C SER A 147 -7.19 -22.79 -2.43
N SER A 148 -7.28 -22.09 -3.56
CA SER A 148 -7.31 -22.70 -4.89
C SER A 148 -5.92 -23.06 -5.41
N ALA A 149 -4.85 -22.60 -4.73
CA ALA A 149 -3.49 -22.81 -5.17
C ALA A 149 -3.08 -24.28 -5.05
N LYS A 150 -2.62 -24.84 -6.16
CA LYS A 150 -2.19 -26.25 -6.26
C LYS A 150 -0.89 -26.37 -7.04
N GLY A 151 -0.02 -27.24 -6.57
CA GLY A 151 1.15 -27.71 -7.28
C GLY A 151 0.99 -29.19 -7.60
N CYS A 152 1.22 -29.56 -8.86
CA CYS A 152 1.05 -30.94 -9.34
C CYS A 152 2.38 -31.46 -9.92
N ALA A 153 2.82 -32.62 -9.47
CA ALA A 153 3.93 -33.35 -10.07
C ALA A 153 3.45 -34.12 -11.31
N GLU A 154 4.28 -34.17 -12.35
CA GLU A 154 4.00 -34.99 -13.53
C GLU A 154 4.20 -36.48 -13.26
N ASP A 155 5.16 -36.83 -12.39
CA ASP A 155 5.47 -38.19 -11.98
C ASP A 155 5.52 -38.32 -10.45
N ASP A 156 5.29 -39.53 -9.95
CA ASP A 156 5.30 -39.83 -8.51
C ASP A 156 6.71 -39.86 -7.89
N SER A 157 7.73 -39.82 -8.71
CA SER A 157 9.14 -39.86 -8.29
C SER A 157 9.97 -38.75 -8.91
N ALA A 158 10.99 -38.32 -8.19
CA ALA A 158 11.97 -37.38 -8.73
C ALA A 158 13.03 -38.11 -9.58
N PRO A 159 13.57 -37.50 -10.66
CA PRO A 159 13.28 -36.11 -11.07
C PRO A 159 11.90 -35.99 -11.75
N THR A 160 11.18 -34.92 -11.45
CA THR A 160 9.88 -34.65 -12.08
C THR A 160 9.69 -33.13 -12.27
N LYS A 161 8.71 -32.79 -13.08
CA LYS A 161 8.29 -31.41 -13.26
C LYS A 161 7.08 -31.11 -12.40
N ILE A 162 7.12 -29.99 -11.73
CA ILE A 162 6.01 -29.46 -10.96
C ILE A 162 5.36 -28.35 -11.79
N THR A 163 4.06 -28.47 -12.02
CA THR A 163 3.22 -27.41 -12.50
C THR A 163 2.42 -26.83 -11.34
N PHE A 164 2.24 -25.52 -11.31
CA PHE A 164 1.43 -24.90 -10.27
C PHE A 164 0.47 -23.89 -10.87
N SER A 165 -0.66 -23.72 -10.19
CA SER A 165 -1.65 -22.70 -10.52
C SER A 165 -2.39 -22.27 -9.27
N GLY A 166 -2.94 -21.06 -9.29
CA GLY A 166 -3.73 -20.53 -8.18
C GLY A 166 -4.17 -19.11 -8.43
N ASN A 167 -4.92 -18.58 -7.49
CA ASN A 167 -5.29 -17.18 -7.46
C ASN A 167 -4.38 -16.43 -6.48
N ALA A 168 -3.77 -15.35 -6.94
CA ALA A 168 -3.04 -14.42 -6.12
C ALA A 168 -3.95 -13.26 -5.72
N VAL A 169 -4.23 -13.13 -4.43
CA VAL A 169 -5.08 -12.09 -3.84
C VAL A 169 -4.19 -10.94 -3.37
N ILE A 170 -4.47 -9.74 -3.82
CA ILE A 170 -3.74 -8.54 -3.39
C ILE A 170 -4.04 -8.26 -1.92
N LYS A 171 -3.00 -8.19 -1.10
CA LYS A 171 -3.07 -7.86 0.33
C LYS A 171 -2.77 -6.38 0.59
N SER A 172 -1.86 -5.80 -0.18
CA SER A 172 -1.52 -4.37 -0.11
C SER A 172 -0.73 -3.94 -1.35
N GLY A 173 -0.66 -2.62 -1.56
CA GLY A 173 0.21 -2.01 -2.54
C GLY A 173 0.88 -0.77 -1.97
N THR A 174 2.01 -0.37 -2.53
CA THR A 174 2.77 0.82 -2.16
C THR A 174 3.00 1.73 -3.36
N GLY A 175 3.41 2.96 -3.12
CA GLY A 175 3.66 3.94 -4.17
C GLY A 175 2.44 4.13 -5.08
N LYS A 176 2.61 4.04 -6.39
CA LYS A 176 1.53 4.14 -7.39
C LYS A 176 0.46 3.04 -7.28
N TYR A 177 0.74 1.96 -6.53
CA TYR A 177 -0.20 0.87 -6.27
C TYR A 177 -0.85 0.95 -4.89
N ALA A 178 -0.68 2.05 -4.16
CA ALA A 178 -1.32 2.25 -2.86
C ALA A 178 -2.84 2.08 -2.97
N GLY A 179 -3.42 1.23 -2.11
CA GLY A 179 -4.84 0.90 -2.15
C GLY A 179 -5.27 -0.05 -3.28
N ALA A 180 -4.32 -0.64 -4.01
CA ALA A 180 -4.61 -1.68 -4.99
C ALA A 180 -5.35 -2.86 -4.35
N SER A 181 -6.30 -3.43 -5.09
CA SER A 181 -7.10 -4.58 -4.67
C SER A 181 -7.46 -5.44 -5.86
N GLY A 182 -7.85 -6.69 -5.60
CA GLY A 182 -8.26 -7.64 -6.64
C GLY A 182 -7.58 -8.99 -6.52
N THR A 183 -7.84 -9.82 -7.50
CA THR A 183 -7.31 -11.18 -7.60
C THR A 183 -6.93 -11.45 -9.05
N PHE A 184 -5.81 -12.12 -9.27
CA PHE A 184 -5.37 -12.54 -10.59
C PHE A 184 -4.87 -13.99 -10.56
N LYS A 185 -4.97 -14.66 -11.70
CA LYS A 185 -4.49 -16.03 -11.85
C LYS A 185 -2.99 -16.05 -12.03
N VAL A 186 -2.37 -17.05 -11.42
CA VAL A 186 -0.95 -17.35 -11.59
C VAL A 186 -0.83 -18.80 -11.99
N SER A 187 0.07 -19.10 -12.93
CA SER A 187 0.43 -20.46 -13.30
C SER A 187 1.90 -20.50 -13.69
N GLY A 188 2.53 -21.65 -13.51
CA GLY A 188 3.94 -21.79 -13.86
C GLY A 188 4.47 -23.19 -13.64
N SER A 189 5.78 -23.34 -13.75
CA SER A 189 6.43 -24.64 -13.54
C SER A 189 7.90 -24.50 -13.14
N PHE A 190 8.41 -25.55 -12.52
CA PHE A 190 9.80 -25.81 -12.24
C PHE A 190 10.04 -27.32 -12.17
N SER A 191 11.28 -27.76 -12.24
CA SER A 191 11.63 -29.18 -12.10
C SER A 191 12.33 -29.42 -10.78
N ILE A 192 12.07 -30.55 -10.15
CA ILE A 192 12.74 -31.03 -8.95
C ILE A 192 13.63 -32.25 -9.27
N LYS A 193 14.72 -32.39 -8.56
CA LYS A 193 15.69 -33.47 -8.75
C LYS A 193 15.59 -34.54 -7.67
N THR A 194 15.07 -34.20 -6.53
CA THR A 194 14.95 -35.09 -5.36
C THR A 194 13.75 -34.70 -4.51
N ILE A 195 13.26 -35.66 -3.74
CA ILE A 195 12.25 -35.47 -2.70
C ILE A 195 12.76 -35.93 -1.32
N SER A 196 14.07 -36.16 -1.20
CA SER A 196 14.67 -36.64 0.05
C SER A 196 14.66 -35.56 1.13
N ALA A 197 14.15 -35.88 2.32
CA ALA A 197 14.13 -34.99 3.46
C ALA A 197 15.52 -34.41 3.78
N GLY A 198 15.57 -33.16 4.14
CA GLY A 198 16.79 -32.39 4.39
C GLY A 198 17.47 -31.87 3.14
N SER A 199 17.07 -32.29 1.93
CA SER A 199 17.65 -31.84 0.68
C SER A 199 17.30 -30.39 0.40
N LYS A 200 18.27 -29.66 -0.16
CA LYS A 200 18.11 -28.30 -0.66
C LYS A 200 18.42 -28.27 -2.15
N GLU A 201 17.60 -27.61 -2.91
CA GLU A 201 17.84 -27.42 -4.32
C GLU A 201 17.41 -26.05 -4.81
N SER A 202 18.01 -25.63 -5.91
CA SER A 202 17.62 -24.43 -6.65
C SER A 202 17.44 -24.80 -8.12
N THR A 203 16.34 -24.38 -8.71
CA THR A 203 15.98 -24.80 -10.07
C THR A 203 15.38 -23.64 -10.86
N PRO A 204 15.50 -23.65 -12.20
CA PRO A 204 14.81 -22.69 -13.03
C PRO A 204 13.30 -22.74 -12.84
N PHE A 205 12.70 -21.57 -12.90
CA PHE A 205 11.29 -21.33 -12.63
C PHE A 205 10.69 -20.43 -13.71
N THR A 206 9.48 -20.77 -14.15
CA THR A 206 8.69 -19.93 -15.07
C THR A 206 7.31 -19.69 -14.50
N MET A 207 6.77 -18.50 -14.71
CA MET A 207 5.45 -18.12 -14.22
C MET A 207 4.78 -17.14 -15.17
N SER A 208 3.47 -17.28 -15.31
CA SER A 208 2.59 -16.27 -15.90
C SER A 208 1.59 -15.76 -14.87
N ALA A 209 1.22 -14.50 -15.00
CA ALA A 209 0.20 -13.84 -14.19
C ALA A 209 -0.79 -13.16 -15.11
N ALA A 210 -2.10 -13.34 -14.88
CA ALA A 210 -3.14 -12.75 -15.73
C ALA A 210 -4.41 -12.44 -14.93
N GLY A 211 -4.98 -11.26 -15.14
CA GLY A 211 -6.22 -10.83 -14.47
C GLY A 211 -6.44 -9.34 -14.48
N ASN A 212 -7.33 -8.88 -13.63
CA ASN A 212 -7.64 -7.45 -13.48
C ASN A 212 -7.49 -7.05 -12.01
N ILE A 213 -6.90 -5.90 -11.78
CA ILE A 213 -6.81 -5.28 -10.46
C ILE A 213 -7.44 -3.90 -10.47
N THR A 214 -7.85 -3.45 -9.32
CA THR A 214 -8.41 -2.11 -9.11
C THR A 214 -7.37 -1.26 -8.40
N LEU A 215 -7.05 -0.11 -8.98
CA LEU A 215 -6.23 0.95 -8.39
C LEU A 215 -7.15 2.05 -7.86
N LYS A 216 -6.79 2.66 -6.73
CA LYS A 216 -7.52 3.79 -6.12
C LYS A 216 -6.84 5.09 -6.42
#